data_2f6d3c99d3fa4e7df03ab1d5eafa93c9
#
_entry.id   2f6d3c99d3fa4e7df03ab1d5eafa93c9
#
_cell.length_a   1.000
_cell.length_b   1.000
_cell.length_c   1.000
_cell.angle_alpha   90.00
_cell.angle_beta   90.00
_cell.angle_gamma   90.00
#
_symmetry.space_group_name_H-M   'P 1'
#
loop_
_entity.id
_entity.type
_entity.pdbx_description
1 polymer ?
#
loop_
_entity_poly.entity_id
_entity_poly.type
_entity_poly.pdbx_seq_one_letter_code
_entity_poly.pdbx_strand_id
1 'polypeptide(L)'
;MTDDLAVTPHDADLTSAPAPKKFFVVSTRKLKVLFLATLGMYSIYWFYKQWEAYKDGSDFDSDAGKMWPVMRALFPMFFVFSLLRRLREEGLHHEEMVRWNTVPMASAMTALLLISQVLDRAANKSLGSPVTDMLALVILLPLLAYFLSVQDKVNLVCNDPEGAGNARFTKANYAWIALGAVLWLLVILSMLIPN
;
A
#
# COMPACT_ATOMS: atom_id res chain seq x y z
N MET A 1 -50.58 -7.21 43.47
CA MET A 1 -50.83 -6.64 42.14
C MET A 1 -49.49 -6.21 41.63
N THR A 2 -48.75 -7.19 41.08
CA THR A 2 -47.38 -7.11 40.62
C THR A 2 -47.43 -7.07 39.11
N ASP A 3 -47.12 -5.88 38.55
CA ASP A 3 -47.02 -5.69 37.11
C ASP A 3 -45.69 -6.29 36.63
N ASP A 4 -45.78 -7.43 35.96
CA ASP A 4 -44.71 -8.07 35.20
C ASP A 4 -44.51 -7.29 33.90
N LEU A 5 -43.56 -6.36 33.88
CA LEU A 5 -43.07 -5.78 32.65
C LEU A 5 -42.21 -6.82 31.91
N ALA A 6 -42.85 -7.58 31.02
CA ALA A 6 -42.18 -8.43 30.08
C ALA A 6 -41.27 -7.58 29.17
N VAL A 7 -39.96 -7.66 29.43
CA VAL A 7 -38.92 -7.19 28.52
C VAL A 7 -38.98 -8.04 27.25
N THR A 8 -39.46 -7.48 26.17
CA THR A 8 -39.45 -8.14 24.86
C THR A 8 -38.01 -8.28 24.35
N PRO A 9 -37.58 -9.47 23.95
CA PRO A 9 -36.24 -9.69 23.41
C PRO A 9 -36.18 -9.26 21.88
N HIS A 10 -36.41 -7.98 21.64
CA HIS A 10 -36.37 -7.50 20.22
C HIS A 10 -35.28 -6.48 19.90
N ASP A 11 -34.42 -6.15 20.86
CA ASP A 11 -33.34 -5.17 20.67
C ASP A 11 -31.93 -5.77 20.62
N ALA A 12 -31.80 -7.07 20.38
CA ALA A 12 -30.51 -7.77 20.43
C ALA A 12 -29.90 -8.09 19.08
N ASP A 13 -30.40 -7.55 17.98
CA ASP A 13 -29.79 -7.80 16.66
C ASP A 13 -29.77 -6.56 15.75
N LEU A 14 -29.29 -5.44 16.31
CA LEU A 14 -28.65 -4.44 15.46
C LEU A 14 -27.26 -4.98 15.14
N THR A 15 -27.17 -5.84 14.13
CA THR A 15 -25.94 -6.22 13.45
C THR A 15 -25.16 -4.93 13.18
N SER A 16 -24.19 -4.63 14.07
CA SER A 16 -23.27 -3.53 13.88
C SER A 16 -22.54 -3.83 12.56
N ALA A 17 -22.84 -3.07 11.52
CA ALA A 17 -22.08 -3.13 10.30
C ALA A 17 -20.59 -3.04 10.66
N PRO A 18 -19.72 -3.91 10.10
CA PRO A 18 -18.30 -3.88 10.44
C PRO A 18 -17.78 -2.47 10.21
N ALA A 19 -17.10 -1.92 11.23
CA ALA A 19 -16.54 -0.58 11.15
C ALA A 19 -15.76 -0.40 9.84
N PRO A 20 -15.88 0.75 9.15
CA PRO A 20 -15.24 0.96 7.87
C PRO A 20 -13.74 0.72 8.01
N LYS A 21 -13.18 -0.09 7.13
CA LYS A 21 -11.73 -0.37 7.10
C LYS A 21 -11.00 0.92 6.76
N LYS A 22 -10.24 1.47 7.69
CA LYS A 22 -9.51 2.74 7.51
C LYS A 22 -8.32 2.65 6.55
N PHE A 23 -7.94 1.44 6.10
CA PHE A 23 -6.84 1.22 5.17
C PHE A 23 -7.20 0.22 4.09
N PHE A 24 -6.47 0.28 2.98
CA PHE A 24 -6.68 -0.59 1.83
C PHE A 24 -6.09 -1.97 2.05
N VAL A 25 -6.95 -2.94 2.31
CA VAL A 25 -6.59 -4.35 2.43
C VAL A 25 -6.33 -4.95 1.04
N VAL A 26 -5.22 -5.68 0.93
CA VAL A 26 -4.91 -6.51 -0.25
C VAL A 26 -4.02 -7.67 0.16
N SER A 27 -4.20 -8.86 -0.43
CA SER A 27 -3.32 -9.97 -0.13
C SER A 27 -1.89 -9.67 -0.60
N THR A 28 -0.91 -10.06 0.22
CA THR A 28 0.53 -9.87 -0.10
C THR A 28 0.93 -10.56 -1.38
N ARG A 29 0.31 -11.72 -1.70
CA ARG A 29 0.51 -12.40 -2.99
C ARG A 29 0.08 -11.52 -4.18
N LYS A 30 -1.10 -10.91 -4.10
CA LYS A 30 -1.63 -10.03 -5.17
C LYS A 30 -0.77 -8.79 -5.30
N LEU A 31 -0.41 -8.15 -4.19
CA LEU A 31 0.49 -6.99 -4.16
C LEU A 31 1.83 -7.31 -4.82
N LYS A 32 2.46 -8.45 -4.43
CA LYS A 32 3.73 -8.91 -5.02
C LYS A 32 3.65 -9.04 -6.54
N VAL A 33 2.61 -9.74 -7.04
CA VAL A 33 2.43 -9.94 -8.49
C VAL A 33 2.27 -8.62 -9.22
N LEU A 34 1.39 -7.73 -8.74
CA LEU A 34 1.12 -6.46 -9.39
C LEU A 34 2.34 -5.52 -9.34
N PHE A 35 3.06 -5.49 -8.22
CA PHE A 35 4.27 -4.68 -8.08
C PHE A 35 5.36 -5.13 -9.08
N LEU A 36 5.67 -6.43 -9.12
CA LEU A 36 6.70 -6.96 -10.02
C LEU A 36 6.27 -6.88 -11.48
N ALA A 37 5.03 -7.19 -11.78
CA ALA A 37 4.52 -7.11 -13.15
C ALA A 37 4.64 -5.70 -13.74
N THR A 38 4.50 -4.65 -12.91
CA THR A 38 4.50 -3.24 -13.35
C THR A 38 5.80 -2.50 -13.07
N LEU A 39 6.91 -3.21 -12.79
CA LEU A 39 8.20 -2.59 -12.44
C LEU A 39 8.06 -1.56 -11.29
N GLY A 40 7.21 -1.87 -10.29
CA GLY A 40 6.99 -1.01 -9.14
C GLY A 40 5.95 0.11 -9.36
N MET A 41 5.46 0.38 -10.56
CA MET A 41 4.46 1.44 -10.82
C MET A 41 3.16 1.25 -10.04
N TYR A 42 2.79 0.00 -9.75
CA TYR A 42 1.62 -0.30 -8.90
C TYR A 42 1.73 0.31 -7.49
N SER A 43 2.92 0.68 -7.03
CA SER A 43 3.12 1.36 -5.75
C SER A 43 2.39 2.70 -5.67
N ILE A 44 2.30 3.45 -6.77
CA ILE A 44 1.57 4.72 -6.84
C ILE A 44 0.07 4.48 -6.57
N TYR A 45 -0.50 3.46 -7.23
CA TYR A 45 -1.88 3.07 -6.99
C TYR A 45 -2.10 2.59 -5.56
N TRP A 46 -1.14 1.81 -5.01
CA TRP A 46 -1.21 1.34 -3.64
C TRP A 46 -1.21 2.51 -2.64
N PHE A 47 -0.30 3.48 -2.77
CA PHE A 47 -0.29 4.68 -1.93
C PHE A 47 -1.58 5.48 -2.05
N TYR A 48 -2.10 5.65 -3.27
CA TYR A 48 -3.37 6.31 -3.50
C TYR A 48 -4.50 5.62 -2.72
N LYS A 49 -4.62 4.30 -2.85
CA LYS A 49 -5.66 3.53 -2.17
C LYS A 49 -5.52 3.53 -0.64
N GLN A 50 -4.30 3.56 -0.11
CA GLN A 50 -4.10 3.71 1.33
C GLN A 50 -4.62 5.07 1.83
N TRP A 51 -4.31 6.15 1.13
CA TRP A 51 -4.75 7.48 1.51
C TRP A 51 -6.23 7.73 1.24
N GLU A 52 -6.78 7.16 0.18
CA GLU A 52 -8.21 7.19 -0.11
C GLU A 52 -9.00 6.50 1.00
N ALA A 53 -8.66 5.26 1.34
CA ALA A 53 -9.32 4.50 2.39
C ALA A 53 -9.21 5.19 3.76
N TYR A 54 -8.03 5.75 4.09
CA TYR A 54 -7.84 6.51 5.33
C TYR A 54 -8.70 7.77 5.38
N LYS A 55 -8.82 8.50 4.27
CA LYS A 55 -9.70 9.66 4.15
C LYS A 55 -11.16 9.28 4.34
N ASP A 56 -11.62 8.24 3.64
CA ASP A 56 -13.02 7.80 3.65
C ASP A 56 -13.43 7.22 5.00
N GLY A 57 -12.48 6.65 5.75
CA GLY A 57 -12.69 6.16 7.12
C GLY A 57 -12.55 7.23 8.22
N SER A 58 -12.35 8.49 7.85
CA SER A 58 -12.14 9.62 8.77
C SER A 58 -13.30 10.61 8.69
N ASP A 59 -13.53 11.37 9.79
CA ASP A 59 -14.55 12.40 9.81
C ASP A 59 -14.27 13.48 8.77
N PHE A 60 -15.31 13.91 8.06
CA PHE A 60 -15.21 14.90 6.98
C PHE A 60 -14.58 16.23 7.42
N ASP A 61 -14.88 16.69 8.63
CA ASP A 61 -14.34 17.94 9.18
C ASP A 61 -12.93 17.83 9.73
N SER A 62 -12.38 16.60 9.83
CA SER A 62 -11.01 16.38 10.26
C SER A 62 -10.00 16.77 9.17
N ASP A 63 -8.74 17.02 9.58
CA ASP A 63 -7.63 17.21 8.64
C ASP A 63 -7.44 16.02 7.70
N ALA A 64 -7.85 14.83 8.16
CA ALA A 64 -7.82 13.61 7.37
C ALA A 64 -8.87 13.64 6.24
N GLY A 65 -10.09 14.11 6.52
CA GLY A 65 -11.15 14.23 5.53
C GLY A 65 -10.84 15.25 4.41
N LYS A 66 -10.01 16.26 4.70
CA LYS A 66 -9.63 17.34 3.75
C LYS A 66 -8.37 17.03 2.94
N MET A 67 -7.70 15.89 3.18
CA MET A 67 -6.46 15.56 2.47
C MET A 67 -6.67 15.23 0.99
N TRP A 68 -5.61 15.37 0.20
CA TRP A 68 -5.58 14.99 -1.21
C TRP A 68 -4.82 13.67 -1.40
N PRO A 69 -5.49 12.52 -1.57
CA PRO A 69 -4.84 11.21 -1.74
C PRO A 69 -3.91 11.14 -2.95
N VAL A 70 -4.29 11.78 -4.07
CA VAL A 70 -3.51 11.77 -5.32
C VAL A 70 -2.13 12.40 -5.10
N MET A 71 -2.06 13.60 -4.48
CA MET A 71 -0.78 14.27 -4.23
C MET A 71 0.12 13.45 -3.32
N ARG A 72 -0.45 12.79 -2.32
CA ARG A 72 0.29 11.93 -1.40
C ARG A 72 0.80 10.65 -2.07
N ALA A 73 0.10 10.18 -3.08
CA ALA A 73 0.52 9.01 -3.86
C ALA A 73 1.62 9.35 -4.88
N LEU A 74 1.59 10.54 -5.48
CA LEU A 74 2.60 10.99 -6.44
C LEU A 74 3.93 11.36 -5.77
N PHE A 75 3.88 11.80 -4.51
CA PHE A 75 5.06 12.19 -3.73
C PHE A 75 5.21 11.35 -2.46
N PRO A 76 5.29 10.00 -2.56
CA PRO A 76 5.24 9.11 -1.41
C PRO A 76 6.40 9.35 -0.43
N MET A 77 7.58 9.76 -0.91
CA MET A 77 8.75 10.01 -0.08
C MET A 77 8.51 11.02 1.06
N PHE A 78 7.60 11.97 0.88
CA PHE A 78 7.24 12.95 1.91
C PHE A 78 6.17 12.43 2.87
N PHE A 79 5.40 11.42 2.47
CA PHE A 79 4.20 10.99 3.20
C PHE A 79 4.28 9.59 3.80
N VAL A 80 5.36 8.82 3.54
CA VAL A 80 5.58 7.50 4.15
C VAL A 80 5.55 7.58 5.67
N PHE A 81 6.29 8.53 6.27
CA PHE A 81 6.30 8.71 7.73
C PHE A 81 4.90 8.96 8.30
N SER A 82 4.13 9.82 7.63
CA SER A 82 2.76 10.13 8.05
C SER A 82 1.85 8.91 7.92
N LEU A 83 1.97 8.13 6.85
CA LEU A 83 1.18 6.92 6.64
C LEU A 83 1.47 5.87 7.73
N LEU A 84 2.75 5.56 7.96
CA LEU A 84 3.14 4.54 8.93
C LEU A 84 2.80 4.94 10.37
N ARG A 85 2.92 6.24 10.70
CA ARG A 85 2.51 6.75 12.00
C ARG A 85 1.00 6.56 12.22
N ARG A 86 0.17 6.96 11.24
CA ARG A 86 -1.29 6.79 11.32
C ARG A 86 -1.70 5.32 11.38
N LEU A 87 -1.04 4.47 10.60
CA LEU A 87 -1.25 3.03 10.65
C LEU A 87 -0.96 2.46 12.06
N ARG A 88 0.14 2.91 12.68
CA ARG A 88 0.48 2.51 14.04
C ARG A 88 -0.55 3.02 15.05
N GLU A 89 -0.96 4.28 14.96
CA GLU A 89 -1.95 4.90 15.86
C GLU A 89 -3.29 4.15 15.82
N GLU A 90 -3.78 3.79 14.63
CA GLU A 90 -5.02 3.00 14.47
C GLU A 90 -4.87 1.55 14.95
N GLY A 91 -3.68 1.00 14.92
CA GLY A 91 -3.40 -0.37 15.31
C GLY A 91 -2.97 -0.57 16.77
N LEU A 92 -3.01 0.45 17.64
CA LEU A 92 -2.53 0.35 19.03
C LEU A 92 -3.25 -0.70 19.90
N HIS A 93 -4.39 -1.21 19.44
CA HIS A 93 -5.09 -2.34 20.08
C HIS A 93 -4.43 -3.71 19.78
N HIS A 94 -3.50 -3.79 18.83
CA HIS A 94 -2.66 -4.96 18.57
C HIS A 94 -1.30 -4.80 19.25
N GLU A 95 -0.88 -5.80 20.04
CA GLU A 95 0.41 -5.77 20.77
C GLU A 95 1.61 -5.57 19.83
N GLU A 96 1.56 -6.15 18.63
CA GLU A 96 2.57 -6.01 17.60
C GLU A 96 2.74 -4.55 17.16
N MET A 97 1.64 -3.79 17.04
CA MET A 97 1.67 -2.40 16.61
C MET A 97 2.20 -1.48 17.72
N VAL A 98 1.97 -1.81 18.97
CA VAL A 98 2.55 -1.07 20.12
C VAL A 98 4.07 -1.13 20.08
N ARG A 99 4.64 -2.31 19.81
CA ARG A 99 6.08 -2.56 19.74
C ARG A 99 6.72 -2.11 18.41
N TRP A 100 5.93 -1.87 17.39
CA TRP A 100 6.44 -1.51 16.07
C TRP A 100 7.02 -0.11 16.04
N ASN A 101 8.32 -0.02 15.78
CA ASN A 101 8.98 1.25 15.54
C ASN A 101 8.87 1.64 14.06
N THR A 102 8.06 2.66 13.78
CA THR A 102 7.79 3.11 12.40
C THR A 102 8.93 3.93 11.81
N VAL A 103 9.80 4.54 12.63
CA VAL A 103 10.84 5.46 12.14
C VAL A 103 11.88 4.76 11.27
N PRO A 104 12.53 3.65 11.69
CA PRO A 104 13.47 2.94 10.82
C PRO A 104 12.84 2.45 9.53
N MET A 105 11.61 1.90 9.62
CA MET A 105 10.85 1.43 8.46
C MET A 105 10.58 2.55 7.47
N ALA A 106 10.06 3.69 7.94
CA ALA A 106 9.77 4.85 7.11
C ALA A 106 11.04 5.44 6.49
N SER A 107 12.14 5.54 7.27
CA SER A 107 13.42 6.05 6.77
C SER A 107 13.99 5.17 5.67
N ALA A 108 14.03 3.85 5.87
CA ALA A 108 14.53 2.91 4.88
C ALA A 108 13.66 2.93 3.60
N MET A 109 12.35 2.91 3.74
CA MET A 109 11.43 2.97 2.62
C MET A 109 11.57 4.28 1.83
N THR A 110 11.68 5.42 2.52
CA THR A 110 11.92 6.73 1.89
C THR A 110 13.26 6.75 1.16
N ALA A 111 14.34 6.25 1.78
CA ALA A 111 15.65 6.17 1.13
C ALA A 111 15.61 5.30 -0.13
N LEU A 112 14.99 4.12 -0.08
CA LEU A 112 14.83 3.25 -1.24
C LEU A 112 14.02 3.90 -2.36
N LEU A 113 12.94 4.63 -2.03
CA LEU A 113 12.15 5.38 -3.03
C LEU A 113 12.98 6.47 -3.69
N LEU A 114 13.82 7.19 -2.95
CA LEU A 114 14.70 8.21 -3.50
C LEU A 114 15.80 7.60 -4.38
N ILE A 115 16.44 6.53 -3.89
CA ILE A 115 17.48 5.81 -4.64
C ILE A 115 16.90 5.26 -5.95
N SER A 116 15.71 4.63 -5.90
CA SER A 116 15.03 4.14 -7.11
C SER A 116 14.85 5.26 -8.14
N GLN A 117 14.34 6.42 -7.73
CA GLN A 117 14.16 7.55 -8.65
C GLN A 117 15.49 8.07 -9.23
N VAL A 118 16.58 8.07 -8.46
CA VAL A 118 17.90 8.46 -8.98
C VAL A 118 18.40 7.44 -10.00
N LEU A 119 18.30 6.15 -9.69
CA LEU A 119 18.69 5.07 -10.61
C LEU A 119 17.87 5.09 -11.90
N ASP A 120 16.55 5.26 -11.80
CA ASP A 120 15.67 5.36 -12.98
C ASP A 120 16.05 6.54 -13.86
N ARG A 121 16.38 7.69 -13.28
CA ARG A 121 16.85 8.86 -14.06
C ARG A 121 18.21 8.64 -14.68
N ALA A 122 19.13 7.97 -13.99
CA ALA A 122 20.44 7.63 -14.53
C ALA A 122 20.32 6.64 -15.68
N ALA A 123 19.52 5.59 -15.53
CA ALA A 123 19.23 4.60 -16.56
C ALA A 123 18.61 5.26 -17.81
N ASN A 124 17.60 6.11 -17.63
CA ASN A 124 16.95 6.83 -18.74
C ASN A 124 17.89 7.79 -19.51
N LYS A 125 19.03 8.16 -18.91
CA LYS A 125 20.08 8.98 -19.55
C LYS A 125 21.28 8.15 -19.98
N SER A 126 21.20 6.83 -19.89
CA SER A 126 22.29 5.87 -20.16
C SER A 126 23.56 6.17 -19.32
N LEU A 127 23.42 6.85 -18.18
CA LEU A 127 24.54 7.17 -17.28
C LEU A 127 24.94 5.93 -16.50
N GLY A 128 26.12 5.39 -16.81
CA GLY A 128 26.66 4.19 -16.17
C GLY A 128 26.01 2.89 -16.62
N SER A 129 25.32 2.89 -17.78
CA SER A 129 24.79 1.66 -18.39
C SER A 129 25.94 0.68 -18.71
N PRO A 130 25.73 -0.66 -18.55
CA PRO A 130 24.50 -1.36 -18.13
C PRO A 130 24.31 -1.48 -16.60
N VAL A 131 25.25 -1.00 -15.79
CA VAL A 131 25.23 -1.21 -14.33
C VAL A 131 24.04 -0.50 -13.69
N THR A 132 23.77 0.75 -14.06
CA THR A 132 22.63 1.53 -13.51
C THR A 132 21.30 0.92 -13.91
N ASP A 133 21.19 0.34 -15.12
CA ASP A 133 19.98 -0.32 -15.60
C ASP A 133 19.68 -1.56 -14.74
N MET A 134 20.70 -2.37 -14.45
CA MET A 134 20.58 -3.53 -13.57
C MET A 134 20.24 -3.12 -12.13
N LEU A 135 20.89 -2.07 -11.60
CA LEU A 135 20.62 -1.58 -10.26
C LEU A 135 19.18 -1.05 -10.10
N ALA A 136 18.65 -0.36 -11.14
CA ALA A 136 17.27 0.11 -11.17
C ALA A 136 16.25 -1.04 -11.09
N LEU A 137 16.58 -2.22 -11.63
CA LEU A 137 15.74 -3.41 -11.48
C LEU A 137 15.93 -4.07 -10.12
N VAL A 138 17.18 -4.19 -9.65
CA VAL A 138 17.49 -4.88 -8.38
C VAL A 138 16.92 -4.15 -7.18
N ILE A 139 16.90 -2.80 -7.17
CA ILE A 139 16.35 -1.98 -6.08
C ILE A 139 14.87 -2.24 -5.83
N LEU A 140 14.13 -2.75 -6.82
CA LEU A 140 12.73 -3.10 -6.68
C LEU A 140 12.49 -4.23 -5.69
N LEU A 141 13.47 -5.12 -5.47
CA LEU A 141 13.34 -6.26 -4.56
C LEU A 141 13.29 -5.83 -3.08
N PRO A 142 14.27 -5.07 -2.55
CA PRO A 142 14.17 -4.56 -1.19
C PRO A 142 12.98 -3.60 -1.03
N LEU A 143 12.67 -2.78 -2.03
CA LEU A 143 11.50 -1.91 -1.99
C LEU A 143 10.21 -2.74 -1.85
N LEU A 144 10.04 -3.80 -2.65
CA LEU A 144 8.92 -4.72 -2.52
C LEU A 144 8.84 -5.34 -1.12
N ALA A 145 9.96 -5.77 -0.54
CA ALA A 145 9.98 -6.35 0.80
C ALA A 145 9.40 -5.39 1.85
N TYR A 146 9.75 -4.10 1.77
CA TYR A 146 9.18 -3.07 2.64
C TYR A 146 7.68 -2.86 2.38
N PHE A 147 7.22 -2.84 1.12
CA PHE A 147 5.80 -2.77 0.79
C PHE A 147 5.01 -3.94 1.37
N LEU A 148 5.54 -5.17 1.26
CA LEU A 148 4.90 -6.36 1.81
C LEU A 148 4.83 -6.29 3.34
N SER A 149 5.92 -5.90 4.01
CA SER A 149 5.94 -5.74 5.48
C SER A 149 4.92 -4.70 5.97
N VAL A 150 4.77 -3.58 5.25
CA VAL A 150 3.75 -2.56 5.59
C VAL A 150 2.35 -3.10 5.33
N GLN A 151 2.15 -3.83 4.22
CA GLN A 151 0.84 -4.43 3.90
C GLN A 151 0.41 -5.46 4.93
N ASP A 152 1.32 -6.26 5.47
CA ASP A 152 1.01 -7.20 6.56
C ASP A 152 0.47 -6.44 7.78
N LYS A 153 1.07 -5.30 8.14
CA LYS A 153 0.58 -4.44 9.23
C LYS A 153 -0.77 -3.80 8.90
N VAL A 154 -0.99 -3.37 7.66
CA VAL A 154 -2.30 -2.87 7.18
C VAL A 154 -3.37 -3.94 7.33
N ASN A 155 -3.09 -5.15 6.87
CA ASN A 155 -4.02 -6.27 6.93
C ASN A 155 -4.34 -6.65 8.39
N LEU A 156 -3.33 -6.65 9.28
CA LEU A 156 -3.51 -6.89 10.70
C LEU A 156 -4.44 -5.85 11.33
N VAL A 157 -4.18 -4.56 11.13
CA VAL A 157 -4.98 -3.45 11.69
C VAL A 157 -6.42 -3.47 11.18
N CYS A 158 -6.63 -3.96 9.95
CA CYS A 158 -7.96 -4.10 9.36
C CYS A 158 -8.67 -5.43 9.73
N ASN A 159 -8.12 -6.22 10.66
CA ASN A 159 -8.66 -7.53 11.07
C ASN A 159 -8.84 -8.52 9.89
N ASP A 160 -7.93 -8.46 8.91
CA ASP A 160 -7.90 -9.34 7.74
C ASP A 160 -6.43 -9.71 7.41
N PRO A 161 -5.73 -10.44 8.31
CA PRO A 161 -4.28 -10.66 8.21
C PRO A 161 -3.85 -11.31 6.89
N GLU A 162 -4.69 -12.17 6.30
CA GLU A 162 -4.43 -12.79 5.00
C GLU A 162 -4.76 -11.88 3.79
N GLY A 163 -5.42 -10.75 4.02
CA GLY A 163 -5.93 -9.88 2.96
C GLY A 163 -6.98 -10.57 2.08
N ALA A 164 -7.75 -11.49 2.69
CA ALA A 164 -8.72 -12.33 1.98
C ALA A 164 -9.83 -11.52 1.30
N GLY A 165 -10.21 -10.39 1.90
CA GLY A 165 -11.20 -9.47 1.36
C GLY A 165 -10.82 -8.89 -0.01
N ASN A 166 -9.53 -8.91 -0.38
CA ASN A 166 -9.04 -8.44 -1.68
C ASN A 166 -7.93 -9.35 -2.23
N ALA A 167 -8.13 -10.66 -2.19
CA ALA A 167 -7.16 -11.62 -2.72
C ALA A 167 -7.36 -11.93 -4.21
N ARG A 168 -8.59 -11.83 -4.73
CA ARG A 168 -8.92 -12.18 -6.11
C ARG A 168 -8.43 -11.12 -7.09
N PHE A 169 -7.94 -11.56 -8.24
CA PHE A 169 -7.59 -10.69 -9.36
C PHE A 169 -8.84 -10.21 -10.07
N THR A 170 -8.96 -8.91 -10.29
CA THR A 170 -10.05 -8.26 -11.02
C THR A 170 -9.63 -7.92 -12.44
N LYS A 171 -10.59 -7.56 -13.30
CA LYS A 171 -10.28 -7.06 -14.66
C LYS A 171 -9.30 -5.90 -14.67
N ALA A 172 -9.41 -4.99 -13.70
CA ALA A 172 -8.46 -3.88 -13.54
C ALA A 172 -7.03 -4.37 -13.21
N ASN A 173 -6.90 -5.43 -12.42
CA ASN A 173 -5.57 -6.00 -12.15
C ASN A 173 -4.95 -6.64 -13.40
N TYR A 174 -5.72 -7.28 -14.24
CA TYR A 174 -5.23 -7.79 -15.53
C TYR A 174 -4.83 -6.67 -16.48
N ALA A 175 -5.53 -5.52 -16.47
CA ALA A 175 -5.09 -4.34 -17.22
C ALA A 175 -3.74 -3.82 -16.71
N TRP A 176 -3.50 -3.77 -15.39
CA TRP A 176 -2.19 -3.46 -14.81
C TRP A 176 -1.10 -4.45 -15.26
N ILE A 177 -1.39 -5.75 -15.27
CA ILE A 177 -0.44 -6.78 -15.71
C ILE A 177 -0.13 -6.62 -17.20
N ALA A 178 -1.12 -6.34 -18.04
CA ALA A 178 -0.93 -6.11 -19.47
C ALA A 178 -0.06 -4.87 -19.73
N LEU A 179 -0.31 -3.76 -19.02
CA LEU A 179 0.57 -2.59 -19.06
C LEU A 179 2.01 -2.95 -18.66
N GLY A 180 2.14 -3.71 -17.59
CA GLY A 180 3.44 -4.18 -17.10
C GLY A 180 4.18 -5.07 -18.10
N ALA A 181 3.46 -5.94 -18.80
CA ALA A 181 4.06 -6.77 -19.85
C ALA A 181 4.67 -5.91 -20.98
N VAL A 182 4.02 -4.82 -21.35
CA VAL A 182 4.58 -3.85 -22.32
C VAL A 182 5.85 -3.18 -21.77
N LEU A 183 5.84 -2.78 -20.49
CA LEU A 183 7.02 -2.16 -19.86
C LEU A 183 8.20 -3.15 -19.82
N TRP A 184 7.97 -4.40 -19.43
CA TRP A 184 8.99 -5.44 -19.44
C TRP A 184 9.54 -5.70 -20.85
N LEU A 185 8.68 -5.72 -21.87
CA LEU A 185 9.11 -5.86 -23.26
C LEU A 185 10.03 -4.71 -23.67
N LEU A 186 9.69 -3.47 -23.32
CA LEU A 186 10.54 -2.30 -23.61
C LEU A 186 11.90 -2.39 -22.90
N VAL A 187 11.93 -2.81 -21.64
CA VAL A 187 13.18 -3.02 -20.89
C VAL A 187 14.05 -4.09 -21.56
N ILE A 188 13.45 -5.23 -21.92
CA ILE A 188 14.18 -6.33 -22.59
C ILE A 188 14.72 -5.86 -23.94
N LEU A 189 13.92 -5.16 -24.74
CA LEU A 189 14.36 -4.63 -26.04
C LEU A 189 15.52 -3.63 -25.87
N SER A 190 15.45 -2.74 -24.88
CA SER A 190 16.54 -1.78 -24.61
C SER A 190 17.86 -2.46 -24.21
N MET A 191 17.80 -3.62 -23.56
CA MET A 191 18.99 -4.40 -23.22
C MET A 191 19.58 -5.19 -24.39
N LEU A 192 18.75 -5.52 -25.39
CA LEU A 192 19.17 -6.30 -26.58
C LEU A 192 19.70 -5.43 -27.73
N ILE A 193 19.33 -4.14 -27.76
CA ILE A 193 19.78 -3.20 -28.80
C ILE A 193 20.93 -2.38 -28.21
N PRO A 194 22.19 -2.67 -28.59
CA PRO A 194 23.31 -1.87 -28.09
C PRO A 194 23.21 -0.45 -28.64
N ASN A 195 23.40 0.54 -27.75
CA ASN A 195 23.55 1.96 -28.10
C ASN A 195 24.92 2.22 -28.72
#